data_c3a8af81fb608b51bba428049bfd7e64
#
_entry.id   c3a8af81fb608b51bba428049bfd7e64
#
_cell.length_a   1.000
_cell.length_b   1.000
_cell.length_c   1.000
_cell.angle_alpha   90.00
_cell.angle_beta   90.00
_cell.angle_gamma   90.00
#
_symmetry.space_group_name_H-M   'P 1'
#
loop_
_entity.id
_entity.type
_entity.pdbx_description
1 polymer ?
#
loop_
_entity_poly.entity_id
_entity_poly.type
_entity_poly.pdbx_seq_one_letter_code
_entity_poly.pdbx_strand_id
1 'polypeptide(L)'
;MSIVTSALWPGQSRGGYKGHGGFRFDSTPGDNITVRAPIGAHLVQAAKYLEGDEEQILLFFSAPCGFFYRFDHVSGLSAKVEEALKVIAGPVTGDSRTTFMNPPLWVEQGEIVGTSVGIPPSNIFVDFGLYDVRQPNNVVPNPAWADLFA
;
A
#
# COMPACT_ATOMS: atom_id res chain seq x y z
N MET A 1 -19.89 1.07 -13.88
CA MET A 1 -18.71 0.68 -14.70
C MET A 1 -17.54 0.54 -13.75
N SER A 2 -16.72 -0.51 -13.88
CA SER A 2 -15.49 -0.62 -13.05
C SER A 2 -14.48 0.41 -13.54
N ILE A 3 -13.88 1.16 -12.61
CA ILE A 3 -12.79 2.09 -12.93
C ILE A 3 -11.44 1.37 -13.03
N VAL A 4 -11.36 0.13 -12.50
CA VAL A 4 -10.17 -0.70 -12.58
C VAL A 4 -10.00 -1.20 -14.01
N THR A 5 -8.87 -0.89 -14.63
CA THR A 5 -8.54 -1.28 -16.01
C THR A 5 -7.79 -2.61 -16.07
N SER A 6 -6.97 -2.91 -15.06
CA SER A 6 -6.32 -4.21 -14.91
C SER A 6 -5.91 -4.49 -13.47
N ALA A 7 -5.79 -5.78 -13.14
CA ALA A 7 -5.22 -6.24 -11.88
C ALA A 7 -3.78 -6.72 -12.10
N LEU A 8 -2.91 -6.34 -11.17
CA LEU A 8 -1.53 -6.81 -11.09
C LEU A 8 -1.51 -7.97 -10.09
N TRP A 9 -1.18 -9.16 -10.56
CA TRP A 9 -1.19 -10.36 -9.71
C TRP A 9 0.07 -10.45 -8.85
N PRO A 10 -0.02 -10.93 -7.60
CA PRO A 10 1.14 -11.31 -6.82
C PRO A 10 2.00 -12.35 -7.54
N GLY A 11 3.32 -12.31 -7.35
CA GLY A 11 4.25 -13.25 -7.98
C GLY A 11 4.70 -12.86 -9.39
N GLN A 12 4.23 -11.73 -9.93
CA GLN A 12 4.73 -11.22 -11.21
C GLN A 12 6.13 -10.64 -11.08
N SER A 13 6.94 -10.81 -12.15
CA SER A 13 8.19 -10.07 -12.30
C SER A 13 7.91 -8.72 -12.96
N ARG A 14 8.07 -7.64 -12.20
CA ARG A 14 7.88 -6.25 -12.64
C ARG A 14 9.11 -5.43 -12.24
N GLY A 15 10.24 -5.64 -12.95
CA GLY A 15 11.53 -5.11 -12.54
C GLY A 15 12.17 -5.84 -11.35
N GLY A 16 11.59 -6.98 -10.94
CA GLY A 16 11.90 -7.84 -9.81
C GLY A 16 10.67 -8.61 -9.38
N TYR A 17 10.84 -9.64 -8.54
CA TYR A 17 9.72 -10.38 -7.96
C TYR A 17 8.91 -9.46 -7.03
N LYS A 18 7.57 -9.49 -7.19
CA LYS A 18 6.63 -8.72 -6.37
C LYS A 18 5.71 -9.68 -5.62
N GLY A 19 5.86 -9.75 -4.30
CA GLY A 19 5.01 -10.57 -3.42
C GLY A 19 3.59 -10.00 -3.22
N HIS A 20 3.31 -8.81 -3.75
CA HIS A 20 2.02 -8.13 -3.69
C HIS A 20 1.44 -7.93 -5.08
N GLY A 21 0.15 -7.69 -5.15
CA GLY A 21 -0.56 -7.30 -6.35
C GLY A 21 -0.82 -5.80 -6.40
N GLY A 22 -1.80 -5.41 -7.22
CA GLY A 22 -2.25 -4.02 -7.32
C GLY A 22 -3.35 -3.85 -8.35
N PHE A 23 -3.79 -2.62 -8.49
CA PHE A 23 -4.84 -2.23 -9.41
C PHE A 23 -4.39 -1.03 -10.25
N ARG A 24 -4.69 -1.08 -11.54
CA ARG A 24 -4.44 0.02 -12.48
C ARG A 24 -5.74 0.71 -12.86
N PHE A 25 -5.62 2.01 -13.15
CA PHE A 25 -6.74 2.92 -13.44
C PHE A 25 -6.42 3.81 -14.64
N ASP A 26 -5.88 3.23 -15.69
CA ASP A 26 -5.28 3.96 -16.84
C ASP A 26 -6.22 4.96 -17.53
N SER A 27 -7.53 4.84 -17.31
CA SER A 27 -8.55 5.73 -17.87
C SER A 27 -9.10 6.76 -16.88
N THR A 28 -8.52 6.84 -15.68
CA THR A 28 -9.01 7.71 -14.60
C THR A 28 -7.84 8.52 -14.05
N PRO A 29 -7.97 9.86 -13.89
CA PRO A 29 -6.95 10.64 -13.20
C PRO A 29 -6.70 10.14 -11.78
N GLY A 30 -5.44 10.13 -11.35
CA GLY A 30 -5.04 9.56 -10.05
C GLY A 30 -5.66 10.25 -8.84
N ASP A 31 -5.95 11.55 -8.94
CA ASP A 31 -6.64 12.36 -7.93
C ASP A 31 -8.13 12.05 -7.77
N ASN A 32 -8.70 11.23 -8.67
CA ASN A 32 -10.07 10.73 -8.57
C ASN A 32 -10.17 9.30 -7.99
N ILE A 33 -9.06 8.74 -7.52
CA ILE A 33 -9.01 7.39 -6.94
C ILE A 33 -8.95 7.48 -5.42
N THR A 34 -10.04 7.11 -4.78
CA THR A 34 -10.13 7.05 -3.31
C THR A 34 -9.74 5.67 -2.81
N VAL A 35 -8.78 5.62 -1.89
CA VAL A 35 -8.34 4.39 -1.21
C VAL A 35 -9.05 4.28 0.14
N ARG A 36 -9.70 3.14 0.38
CA ARG A 36 -10.42 2.87 1.64
C ARG A 36 -9.85 1.66 2.35
N ALA A 37 -9.85 1.69 3.67
CA ALA A 37 -9.48 0.56 4.51
C ALA A 37 -10.47 -0.61 4.27
N PRO A 38 -10.00 -1.79 3.83
CA PRO A 38 -10.88 -2.94 3.58
C PRO A 38 -11.37 -3.59 4.88
N ILE A 39 -10.61 -3.45 5.96
CA ILE A 39 -10.87 -3.99 7.29
C ILE A 39 -10.43 -2.92 8.30
N GLY A 40 -11.13 -2.79 9.43
CA GLY A 40 -10.70 -1.93 10.53
C GLY A 40 -9.33 -2.39 11.06
N ALA A 41 -8.38 -1.46 11.17
CA ALA A 41 -7.00 -1.79 11.49
C ALA A 41 -6.23 -0.59 12.06
N HIS A 42 -5.08 -0.87 12.67
CA HIS A 42 -4.11 0.15 13.02
C HIS A 42 -3.12 0.38 11.87
N LEU A 43 -2.94 1.61 11.42
CA LEU A 43 -1.79 2.02 10.65
C LEU A 43 -0.56 1.95 11.56
N VAL A 44 0.30 0.97 11.32
CA VAL A 44 1.43 0.63 12.21
C VAL A 44 2.78 1.05 11.65
N GLN A 45 2.88 1.18 10.33
CA GLN A 45 4.09 1.66 9.66
C GLN A 45 3.72 2.48 8.43
N ALA A 46 4.57 3.44 8.08
CA ALA A 46 4.47 4.20 6.85
C ALA A 46 5.85 4.59 6.31
N ALA A 47 5.91 4.92 5.03
CA ALA A 47 7.06 5.57 4.41
C ALA A 47 6.58 6.69 3.49
N LYS A 48 7.40 7.73 3.37
CA LYS A 48 7.32 8.76 2.34
C LYS A 48 8.60 8.67 1.51
N TYR A 49 8.46 8.53 0.21
CA TYR A 49 9.62 8.41 -0.68
C TYR A 49 9.36 9.12 -2.03
N LEU A 50 10.43 9.41 -2.75
CA LEU A 50 10.34 9.94 -4.11
C LEU A 50 10.56 8.80 -5.11
N GLU A 51 9.64 8.67 -6.06
CA GLU A 51 9.82 7.87 -7.26
C GLU A 51 9.88 8.83 -8.46
N GLY A 52 11.10 8.99 -8.99
CA GLY A 52 11.38 10.16 -9.81
C GLY A 52 11.30 11.44 -8.96
N ASP A 53 10.49 12.39 -9.40
CA ASP A 53 10.26 13.66 -8.69
C ASP A 53 8.91 13.68 -7.94
N GLU A 54 8.18 12.56 -7.93
CA GLU A 54 6.83 12.45 -7.36
C GLU A 54 6.87 11.79 -5.98
N GLU A 55 6.23 12.44 -4.99
CA GLU A 55 6.09 11.86 -3.65
C GLU A 55 5.11 10.69 -3.68
N GLN A 56 5.56 9.57 -3.14
CA GLN A 56 4.78 8.35 -2.98
C GLN A 56 4.73 7.97 -1.51
N ILE A 57 3.63 7.37 -1.09
CA ILE A 57 3.40 6.99 0.30
C ILE A 57 3.04 5.52 0.36
N LEU A 58 3.76 4.79 1.24
CA LEU A 58 3.45 3.43 1.61
C LEU A 58 2.77 3.44 2.99
N LEU A 59 1.63 2.77 3.10
CA LEU A 59 0.85 2.62 4.34
C LEU A 59 0.74 1.12 4.67
N PHE A 60 1.11 0.73 5.89
CA PHE A 60 1.05 -0.65 6.36
C PHE A 60 0.17 -0.78 7.59
N PHE A 61 -0.84 -1.63 7.51
CA PHE A 61 -1.89 -1.79 8.49
C PHE A 61 -1.88 -3.17 9.14
N SER A 62 -2.18 -3.20 10.45
CA SER A 62 -2.36 -4.42 11.24
C SER A 62 -3.80 -4.51 11.74
N ALA A 63 -4.54 -5.50 11.27
CA ALA A 63 -5.89 -5.79 11.74
C ALA A 63 -5.88 -6.73 12.94
N PRO A 64 -6.81 -6.58 13.91
CA PRO A 64 -6.84 -7.41 15.14
C PRO A 64 -7.01 -8.90 14.89
N CYS A 65 -7.56 -9.28 13.74
CA CYS A 65 -7.81 -10.68 13.35
C CYS A 65 -6.60 -11.41 12.78
N GLY A 66 -5.38 -10.85 12.84
CA GLY A 66 -4.14 -11.48 12.33
C GLY A 66 -3.92 -11.29 10.83
N PHE A 67 -4.59 -10.32 10.23
CA PHE A 67 -4.29 -9.88 8.88
C PHE A 67 -3.46 -8.60 8.91
N PHE A 68 -2.52 -8.53 7.95
CA PHE A 68 -1.88 -7.27 7.59
C PHE A 68 -2.27 -6.92 6.17
N TYR A 69 -2.40 -5.63 5.89
CA TYR A 69 -2.53 -5.15 4.52
C TYR A 69 -1.72 -3.89 4.31
N ARG A 70 -1.38 -3.65 3.06
CA ARG A 70 -0.63 -2.45 2.67
C ARG A 70 -1.22 -1.84 1.42
N PHE A 71 -1.06 -0.54 1.33
CA PHE A 71 -1.17 0.23 0.10
C PHE A 71 0.15 0.90 -0.18
N ASP A 72 0.58 0.89 -1.44
CA ASP A 72 1.74 1.62 -1.91
C ASP A 72 1.37 2.45 -3.13
N HIS A 73 2.16 3.46 -3.44
CA HIS A 73 1.87 4.46 -4.46
C HIS A 73 0.60 5.29 -4.17
N VAL A 74 0.32 5.54 -2.91
CA VAL A 74 -0.64 6.56 -2.51
C VAL A 74 0.05 7.91 -2.65
N SER A 75 -0.56 8.85 -3.41
CA SER A 75 0.02 10.17 -3.68
C SER A 75 -0.72 11.31 -2.97
N GLY A 76 -1.88 11.03 -2.38
CA GLY A 76 -2.62 11.95 -1.52
C GLY A 76 -3.29 11.21 -0.36
N LEU A 77 -3.39 11.85 0.79
CA LEU A 77 -3.91 11.26 2.02
C LEU A 77 -5.23 11.89 2.45
N SER A 78 -6.00 11.18 3.27
CA SER A 78 -7.05 11.80 4.05
C SER A 78 -6.44 12.69 5.13
N ALA A 79 -7.13 13.75 5.54
CA ALA A 79 -6.63 14.70 6.54
C ALA A 79 -6.21 14.01 7.86
N LYS A 80 -6.93 12.96 8.28
CA LYS A 80 -6.63 12.18 9.47
C LYS A 80 -5.30 11.43 9.34
N VAL A 81 -5.07 10.79 8.21
CA VAL A 81 -3.82 10.04 7.95
C VAL A 81 -2.66 11.01 7.74
N GLU A 82 -2.88 12.10 7.01
CA GLU A 82 -1.87 13.15 6.80
C GLU A 82 -1.37 13.74 8.13
N GLU A 83 -2.28 14.05 9.05
CA GLU A 83 -1.92 14.54 10.39
C GLU A 83 -1.08 13.52 11.15
N ALA A 84 -1.48 12.24 11.12
CA ALA A 84 -0.75 11.18 11.79
C ALA A 84 0.65 10.94 11.19
N LEU A 85 0.83 11.16 9.89
CA LEU A 85 2.11 10.99 9.21
C LEU A 85 3.09 12.16 9.36
N LYS A 86 2.74 13.21 10.09
CA LYS A 86 3.69 14.32 10.40
C LYS A 86 4.91 13.87 11.20
N VAL A 87 4.79 12.75 11.92
CA VAL A 87 5.90 12.14 12.68
C VAL A 87 6.87 11.33 11.80
N ILE A 88 6.48 11.02 10.56
CA ILE A 88 7.34 10.32 9.60
C ILE A 88 8.22 11.35 8.91
N ALA A 89 9.51 11.02 8.80
CA ALA A 89 10.48 11.85 8.09
C ALA A 89 10.03 12.14 6.65
N GLY A 90 10.48 13.25 6.11
CA GLY A 90 10.19 13.65 4.73
C GLY A 90 10.69 12.62 3.70
N PRO A 91 10.25 12.76 2.43
CA PRO A 91 10.51 11.74 1.43
C PRO A 91 12.00 11.56 1.16
N VAL A 92 12.41 10.29 0.97
CA VAL A 92 13.76 9.91 0.59
C VAL A 92 13.72 9.29 -0.81
N THR A 93 14.63 9.72 -1.69
CA THR A 93 14.66 9.24 -3.08
C THR A 93 14.90 7.73 -3.14
N GLY A 94 13.96 7.01 -3.75
CA GLY A 94 14.06 5.57 -3.99
C GLY A 94 14.07 4.69 -2.74
N ASP A 95 13.73 5.24 -1.57
CA ASP A 95 13.77 4.51 -0.30
C ASP A 95 12.37 4.43 0.33
N SER A 96 11.68 3.31 0.13
CA SER A 96 10.36 3.02 0.70
C SER A 96 10.41 2.25 2.03
N ARG A 97 11.56 2.22 2.73
CA ARG A 97 11.65 1.59 4.05
C ARG A 97 10.71 2.29 5.03
N THR A 98 9.90 1.48 5.70
CA THR A 98 8.88 2.00 6.61
C THR A 98 9.44 2.38 7.98
N THR A 99 8.82 3.38 8.60
CA THR A 99 9.01 3.77 9.99
C THR A 99 7.77 3.38 10.79
N PHE A 100 7.96 2.88 12.01
CA PHE A 100 6.87 2.55 12.90
C PHE A 100 6.12 3.80 13.36
N MET A 101 4.79 3.70 13.34
CA MET A 101 3.91 4.72 13.91
C MET A 101 3.85 4.58 15.43
N ASN A 102 4.05 5.68 16.15
CA ASN A 102 3.91 5.71 17.60
C ASN A 102 3.26 7.02 18.07
N PRO A 103 1.99 6.98 18.51
CA PRO A 103 1.11 5.83 18.58
C PRO A 103 0.60 5.40 17.18
N PRO A 104 0.20 4.12 17.00
CA PRO A 104 -0.44 3.69 15.78
C PRO A 104 -1.83 4.33 15.63
N LEU A 105 -2.24 4.61 14.39
CA LEU A 105 -3.51 5.25 14.08
C LEU A 105 -4.59 4.20 13.76
N TRP A 106 -5.69 4.16 14.51
CA TRP A 106 -6.84 3.34 14.15
C TRP A 106 -7.62 3.93 12.98
N VAL A 107 -7.97 3.08 12.01
CA VAL A 107 -8.90 3.37 10.92
C VAL A 107 -10.04 2.35 10.90
N GLU A 108 -11.25 2.84 10.63
CA GLU A 108 -12.45 1.98 10.53
C GLU A 108 -12.51 1.32 9.14
N GLN A 109 -13.22 0.18 9.06
CA GLN A 109 -13.56 -0.40 7.76
C GLN A 109 -14.33 0.61 6.89
N GLY A 110 -13.90 0.78 5.65
CA GLY A 110 -14.48 1.73 4.69
C GLY A 110 -13.99 3.17 4.86
N GLU A 111 -13.22 3.48 5.89
CA GLU A 111 -12.65 4.81 6.09
C GLU A 111 -11.67 5.17 4.97
N ILE A 112 -11.71 6.42 4.51
CA ILE A 112 -10.78 6.91 3.48
C ILE A 112 -9.40 7.08 4.11
N VAL A 113 -8.41 6.43 3.54
CA VAL A 113 -7.01 6.55 3.93
C VAL A 113 -6.20 7.32 2.88
N GLY A 114 -6.56 7.20 1.60
CA GLY A 114 -5.94 7.92 0.50
C GLY A 114 -6.97 8.60 -0.40
N THR A 115 -6.58 9.70 -1.02
CA THR A 115 -7.41 10.53 -1.92
C THR A 115 -6.91 10.57 -3.35
N SER A 116 -5.66 10.12 -3.56
CA SER A 116 -5.07 9.97 -4.89
C SER A 116 -4.01 8.88 -4.90
N VAL A 117 -3.71 8.35 -6.09
CA VAL A 117 -2.77 7.24 -6.28
C VAL A 117 -1.94 7.41 -7.54
N GLY A 118 -0.78 6.76 -7.57
CA GLY A 118 0.08 6.63 -8.73
C GLY A 118 0.91 7.87 -9.02
N ILE A 119 1.45 7.90 -10.24
CA ILE A 119 2.32 8.96 -10.77
C ILE A 119 1.60 9.57 -11.98
N PRO A 120 0.78 10.62 -11.78
CA PRO A 120 0.10 11.29 -12.87
C PRO A 120 1.09 11.93 -13.88
N PRO A 121 0.73 12.04 -15.17
CA PRO A 121 -0.54 11.62 -15.78
C PRO A 121 -0.49 10.19 -16.36
N SER A 122 0.65 9.52 -16.33
CA SER A 122 0.92 8.37 -17.20
C SER A 122 0.84 7.00 -16.51
N ASN A 123 0.91 6.95 -15.18
CA ASN A 123 1.00 5.68 -14.44
C ASN A 123 0.11 5.71 -13.20
N ILE A 124 -1.20 5.50 -13.41
CA ILE A 124 -2.19 5.56 -12.35
C ILE A 124 -2.43 4.15 -11.82
N PHE A 125 -1.91 3.86 -10.64
CA PHE A 125 -2.03 2.57 -9.99
C PHE A 125 -1.87 2.67 -8.47
N VAL A 126 -2.31 1.63 -7.77
CA VAL A 126 -2.02 1.40 -6.35
C VAL A 126 -1.59 -0.05 -6.18
N ASP A 127 -0.48 -0.26 -5.53
CA ASP A 127 -0.09 -1.60 -5.09
C ASP A 127 -0.87 -1.97 -3.82
N PHE A 128 -1.35 -3.20 -3.76
CA PHE A 128 -2.09 -3.74 -2.64
C PHE A 128 -1.52 -5.09 -2.23
N GLY A 129 -1.23 -5.26 -0.94
CA GLY A 129 -0.85 -6.53 -0.35
C GLY A 129 -1.81 -6.89 0.78
N LEU A 130 -2.18 -8.16 0.87
CA LEU A 130 -2.90 -8.74 1.99
C LEU A 130 -2.12 -9.97 2.48
N TYR A 131 -1.83 -10.00 3.76
CA TYR A 131 -1.00 -11.04 4.39
C TYR A 131 -1.77 -11.65 5.55
N ASP A 132 -1.92 -12.97 5.52
CA ASP A 132 -2.44 -13.74 6.66
C ASP A 132 -1.26 -14.31 7.44
N VAL A 133 -0.95 -13.70 8.58
CA VAL A 133 0.20 -14.13 9.40
C VAL A 133 -0.13 -15.26 10.38
N ARG A 134 -1.35 -15.79 10.32
CA ARG A 134 -1.77 -16.91 11.17
C ARG A 134 -1.32 -18.26 10.61
N GLN A 135 -0.96 -18.32 9.33
CA GLN A 135 -0.57 -19.53 8.64
C GLN A 135 0.61 -19.28 7.69
N PRO A 136 1.54 -20.25 7.58
CA PRO A 136 2.57 -20.20 6.54
C PRO A 136 1.95 -20.18 5.14
N ASN A 137 2.61 -19.51 4.20
CA ASN A 137 2.19 -19.52 2.81
C ASN A 137 2.52 -20.86 2.14
N ASN A 138 1.54 -21.75 2.05
CA ASN A 138 1.69 -23.10 1.49
C ASN A 138 1.62 -23.16 -0.05
N VAL A 139 1.37 -22.02 -0.72
CA VAL A 139 1.27 -21.96 -2.19
C VAL A 139 2.53 -21.42 -2.85
N VAL A 140 3.60 -21.23 -2.10
CA VAL A 140 4.89 -20.81 -2.65
C VAL A 140 5.52 -21.97 -3.42
N PRO A 141 5.84 -21.79 -4.72
CA PRO A 141 6.38 -22.87 -5.57
C PRO A 141 7.72 -23.42 -5.08
N ASN A 142 8.49 -22.60 -4.39
CA ASN A 142 9.77 -22.99 -3.79
C ASN A 142 9.67 -22.90 -2.27
N PRO A 143 9.73 -24.03 -1.54
CA PRO A 143 9.63 -24.04 -0.07
C PRO A 143 10.66 -23.15 0.62
N ALA A 144 11.85 -22.95 0.02
CA ALA A 144 12.88 -22.07 0.58
C ALA A 144 12.45 -20.59 0.60
N TRP A 145 11.40 -20.21 -0.12
CA TRP A 145 10.85 -18.86 -0.14
C TRP A 145 9.69 -18.66 0.83
N ALA A 146 9.13 -19.76 1.37
CA ALA A 146 8.00 -19.68 2.29
C ALA A 146 8.34 -18.82 3.52
N ASP A 147 9.56 -18.98 4.06
CA ASP A 147 10.02 -18.23 5.23
C ASP A 147 10.31 -16.75 4.95
N LEU A 148 10.46 -16.37 3.66
CA LEU A 148 10.71 -14.99 3.25
C LEU A 148 9.42 -14.20 3.04
N PHE A 149 8.28 -14.91 2.84
CA PHE A 149 6.99 -14.31 2.45
C PHE A 149 5.82 -14.82 3.31
N ALA A 150 6.14 -15.39 4.47
CA ALA A 150 5.17 -15.82 5.46
C ALA A 150 4.58 -14.63 6.22
#